data_e82c11e486b963d5ef950bb7e2e2ac34
#
_entry.id   e82c11e486b963d5ef950bb7e2e2ac34
#
_cell.length_a   1.000
_cell.length_b   1.000
_cell.length_c   1.000
_cell.angle_alpha   90.00
_cell.angle_beta   90.00
_cell.angle_gamma   90.00
#
_symmetry.space_group_name_H-M   'P 1'
#
loop_
_entity.id
_entity.type
_entity.pdbx_description
1 polymer ?
#
loop_
_entity_poly.entity_id
_entity_poly.type
_entity_poly.pdbx_seq_one_letter_code
_entity_poly.pdbx_strand_id
1 'polypeptide(L)'
;MPRLVLGLSLVAAVAVAACGEVDVETASRNAAMAALEASHPEIVQGVRAAQTLRQAAATCGWEDVDAARLARTAVSGIEEPPLRAAASSLVEDLIIAPASGPATSATTAASDCSPEVRQALEAQIAAIAQGGSETEAG
;
A
#
# COMPACT_ATOMS: atom_id res chain seq x y z
N MET A 1 -28.27 -59.29 2.93
CA MET A 1 -28.26 -58.43 1.74
C MET A 1 -27.32 -57.28 2.00
N PRO A 2 -26.08 -57.33 1.57
CA PRO A 2 -25.18 -56.23 1.75
C PRO A 2 -25.40 -55.23 0.64
N ARG A 3 -25.76 -54.00 0.98
CA ARG A 3 -25.79 -52.86 0.06
C ARG A 3 -24.41 -52.25 -0.03
N LEU A 4 -23.77 -52.47 -1.15
CA LEU A 4 -22.59 -51.72 -1.55
C LEU A 4 -22.98 -50.24 -1.76
N VAL A 5 -22.46 -49.38 -0.92
CA VAL A 5 -22.45 -47.93 -1.18
C VAL A 5 -21.14 -47.62 -1.84
N LEU A 6 -21.17 -47.46 -3.16
CA LEU A 6 -20.05 -46.89 -3.93
C LEU A 6 -19.86 -45.44 -3.53
N GLY A 7 -18.87 -45.16 -2.75
CA GLY A 7 -18.37 -43.82 -2.50
C GLY A 7 -17.70 -43.28 -3.77
N LEU A 8 -18.37 -42.39 -4.45
CA LEU A 8 -17.82 -41.66 -5.59
C LEU A 8 -16.91 -40.54 -5.04
N SER A 9 -15.63 -40.83 -4.93
CA SER A 9 -14.63 -39.81 -4.62
C SER A 9 -14.46 -38.91 -5.83
N LEU A 10 -15.12 -37.77 -5.77
CA LEU A 10 -14.91 -36.68 -6.73
C LEU A 10 -13.57 -36.04 -6.43
N VAL A 11 -12.51 -36.51 -7.07
CA VAL A 11 -11.23 -35.80 -7.10
C VAL A 11 -11.42 -34.62 -8.03
N ALA A 12 -11.71 -33.47 -7.46
CA ALA A 12 -11.64 -32.20 -8.16
C ALA A 12 -10.16 -31.91 -8.48
N ALA A 13 -9.74 -32.31 -9.66
CA ALA A 13 -8.48 -31.86 -10.23
C ALA A 13 -8.62 -30.36 -10.50
N VAL A 14 -8.08 -29.56 -9.60
CA VAL A 14 -7.86 -28.15 -9.86
C VAL A 14 -6.77 -28.10 -10.92
N ALA A 15 -7.17 -27.94 -12.17
CA ALA A 15 -6.26 -27.59 -13.23
C ALA A 15 -5.80 -26.17 -12.96
N VAL A 16 -4.65 -26.03 -12.31
CA VAL A 16 -3.91 -24.78 -12.30
C VAL A 16 -3.42 -24.59 -13.70
N ALA A 17 -4.19 -23.88 -14.51
CA ALA A 17 -3.74 -23.43 -15.81
C ALA A 17 -2.57 -22.48 -15.57
N ALA A 18 -1.38 -22.96 -15.85
CA ALA A 18 -0.16 -22.18 -15.91
C ALA A 18 -0.26 -21.16 -17.05
N CYS A 19 -0.85 -20.01 -16.77
CA CYS A 19 -0.75 -18.83 -17.61
C CYS A 19 0.00 -17.76 -16.82
N GLY A 20 1.32 -17.70 -17.04
CA GLY A 20 2.21 -16.71 -16.48
C GLY A 20 2.59 -17.03 -15.01
N GLU A 21 3.86 -16.90 -14.70
CA GLU A 21 4.33 -16.83 -13.34
C GLU A 21 3.67 -15.64 -12.66
N VAL A 22 2.50 -15.85 -12.05
CA VAL A 22 1.98 -14.90 -11.07
C VAL A 22 2.96 -14.97 -9.93
N ASP A 23 3.79 -13.96 -9.81
CA ASP A 23 4.71 -13.83 -8.70
C ASP A 23 3.86 -13.85 -7.41
N VAL A 24 3.97 -14.96 -6.67
CA VAL A 24 3.21 -15.19 -5.44
C VAL A 24 3.50 -14.08 -4.43
N GLU A 25 4.70 -13.53 -4.47
CA GLU A 25 5.10 -12.40 -3.64
C GLU A 25 4.32 -11.13 -4.00
N THR A 26 4.18 -10.83 -5.29
CA THR A 26 3.37 -9.69 -5.76
C THR A 26 1.89 -9.86 -5.42
N ALA A 27 1.35 -11.07 -5.59
CA ALA A 27 -0.05 -11.36 -5.24
C ALA A 27 -0.29 -11.23 -3.73
N SER A 28 0.62 -11.71 -2.90
CA SER A 28 0.57 -11.59 -1.44
C SER A 28 0.65 -10.12 -0.99
N ARG A 29 1.53 -9.34 -1.61
CA ARG A 29 1.68 -7.90 -1.35
C ARG A 29 0.41 -7.14 -1.72
N ASN A 30 -0.19 -7.42 -2.87
CA ASN A 30 -1.43 -6.78 -3.30
C ASN A 30 -2.61 -7.13 -2.37
N ALA A 31 -2.69 -8.36 -1.89
CA ALA A 31 -3.70 -8.79 -0.93
C ALA A 31 -3.52 -8.08 0.42
N ALA A 32 -2.29 -7.96 0.91
CA ALA A 32 -1.99 -7.23 2.14
C ALA A 32 -2.32 -5.74 2.01
N MET A 33 -2.00 -5.13 0.87
CA MET A 33 -2.36 -3.74 0.58
C MET A 33 -3.88 -3.54 0.54
N ALA A 34 -4.62 -4.42 -0.12
CA ALA A 34 -6.07 -4.34 -0.18
C ALA A 34 -6.71 -4.51 1.21
N ALA A 35 -6.20 -5.40 2.04
CA ALA A 35 -6.66 -5.57 3.42
C ALA A 35 -6.40 -4.32 4.27
N LEU A 36 -5.22 -3.71 4.12
CA LEU A 36 -4.87 -2.48 4.80
C LEU A 36 -5.72 -1.30 4.32
N GLU A 37 -5.98 -1.21 3.02
CA GLU A 37 -6.86 -0.17 2.44
C GLU A 37 -8.30 -0.29 2.93
N ALA A 38 -8.80 -1.50 3.17
CA ALA A 38 -10.15 -1.74 3.68
C ALA A 38 -10.31 -1.34 5.16
N SER A 39 -9.26 -1.51 5.96
CA SER A 39 -9.30 -1.24 7.41
C SER A 39 -8.71 0.12 7.80
N HIS A 40 -7.69 0.58 7.09
CA HIS A 40 -6.95 1.82 7.36
C HIS A 40 -6.64 2.58 6.07
N PRO A 41 -7.66 3.11 5.37
CA PRO A 41 -7.48 3.78 4.08
C PRO A 41 -6.54 4.99 4.16
N GLU A 42 -6.51 5.69 5.27
CA GLU A 42 -5.64 6.85 5.52
C GLU A 42 -4.15 6.49 5.49
N ILE A 43 -3.78 5.30 5.96
CA ILE A 43 -2.39 4.81 5.88
C ILE A 43 -2.00 4.60 4.42
N VAL A 44 -2.83 3.93 3.65
CA VAL A 44 -2.57 3.66 2.23
C VAL A 44 -2.53 4.96 1.42
N GLN A 45 -3.45 5.89 1.69
CA GLN A 45 -3.47 7.21 1.06
C GLN A 45 -2.22 8.01 1.39
N GLY A 46 -1.79 8.01 2.65
CA GLY A 46 -0.57 8.68 3.07
C GLY A 46 0.69 8.12 2.42
N VAL A 47 0.79 6.80 2.26
CA VAL A 47 1.91 6.16 1.56
C VAL A 47 1.90 6.51 0.07
N ARG A 48 0.74 6.51 -0.57
CA ARG A 48 0.59 6.98 -1.97
C ARG A 48 0.96 8.46 -2.11
N ALA A 49 0.57 9.30 -1.14
CA ALA A 49 0.96 10.71 -1.12
C ALA A 49 2.48 10.87 -1.00
N ALA A 50 3.16 10.05 -0.21
CA ALA A 50 4.62 10.06 -0.12
C ALA A 50 5.29 9.68 -1.46
N GLN A 51 4.75 8.70 -2.17
CA GLN A 51 5.22 8.35 -3.51
C GLN A 51 5.03 9.52 -4.49
N THR A 52 3.86 10.15 -4.47
CA THR A 52 3.57 11.34 -5.30
C THR A 52 4.49 12.50 -4.95
N LEU A 53 4.70 12.77 -3.66
CA LEU A 53 5.61 13.81 -3.17
C LEU A 53 7.04 13.59 -3.63
N ARG A 54 7.52 12.34 -3.61
CA ARG A 54 8.84 11.98 -4.13
C ARG A 54 8.98 12.29 -5.61
N GLN A 55 7.97 11.95 -6.42
CA GLN A 55 7.95 12.25 -7.84
C GLN A 55 7.89 13.76 -8.10
N ALA A 56 7.03 14.47 -7.37
CA ALA A 56 6.91 15.92 -7.45
C ALA A 56 8.20 16.62 -7.06
N ALA A 57 8.85 16.19 -5.99
CA ALA A 57 10.13 16.73 -5.54
C ALA A 57 11.21 16.61 -6.63
N ALA A 58 11.28 15.47 -7.30
CA ALA A 58 12.21 15.27 -8.42
C ALA A 58 11.86 16.16 -9.62
N THR A 59 10.58 16.33 -9.94
CA THR A 59 10.12 17.14 -11.07
C THR A 59 10.25 18.63 -10.81
N CYS A 60 9.97 19.07 -9.57
CA CYS A 60 9.91 20.48 -9.17
C CYS A 60 11.25 20.98 -8.59
N GLY A 61 12.24 20.11 -8.42
CA GLY A 61 13.53 20.48 -7.84
C GLY A 61 13.46 20.82 -6.34
N TRP A 62 12.57 20.18 -5.59
CA TRP A 62 12.46 20.37 -4.13
C TRP A 62 13.52 19.52 -3.40
N GLU A 63 14.74 20.01 -3.35
CA GLU A 63 15.89 19.31 -2.76
C GLU A 63 15.79 19.12 -1.24
N ASP A 64 14.98 19.94 -0.57
CA ASP A 64 14.71 19.90 0.87
C ASP A 64 13.67 18.85 1.29
N VAL A 65 12.98 18.22 0.32
CA VAL A 65 11.91 17.26 0.58
C VAL A 65 12.42 15.83 0.54
N ASP A 66 12.34 15.15 1.67
CA ASP A 66 12.59 13.71 1.80
C ASP A 66 11.29 12.98 2.13
N ALA A 67 10.54 12.60 1.09
CA ALA A 67 9.25 11.93 1.22
C ALA A 67 9.37 10.57 1.93
N ALA A 68 10.45 9.84 1.72
CA ALA A 68 10.68 8.55 2.37
C ALA A 68 10.88 8.73 3.88
N ARG A 69 11.64 9.73 4.29
CA ARG A 69 11.85 10.04 5.71
C ARG A 69 10.55 10.49 6.36
N LEU A 70 9.77 11.34 5.70
CA LEU A 70 8.48 11.79 6.20
C LEU A 70 7.53 10.61 6.44
N ALA A 71 7.42 9.71 5.47
CA ALA A 71 6.58 8.51 5.59
C ALA A 71 7.05 7.58 6.72
N ARG A 72 8.35 7.31 6.83
CA ARG A 72 8.91 6.49 7.92
C ARG A 72 8.65 7.10 9.29
N THR A 73 8.79 8.41 9.40
CA THR A 73 8.49 9.14 10.65
C THR A 73 7.02 9.02 11.01
N ALA A 74 6.12 9.20 10.04
CA ALA A 74 4.69 9.07 10.26
C ALA A 74 4.29 7.64 10.67
N VAL A 75 4.84 6.62 10.01
CA VAL A 75 4.60 5.21 10.36
C VAL A 75 5.12 4.88 11.75
N SER A 76 6.24 5.46 12.18
CA SER A 76 6.75 5.23 13.54
C SER A 76 5.82 5.75 14.64
N GLY A 77 4.91 6.66 14.29
CA GLY A 77 3.87 7.18 15.18
C GLY A 77 2.67 6.24 15.36
N ILE A 78 2.56 5.18 14.59
CA ILE A 78 1.49 4.18 14.76
C ILE A 78 1.75 3.38 16.03
N GLU A 79 0.80 3.40 16.98
CA GLU A 79 0.95 2.75 18.27
C GLU A 79 0.87 1.23 18.21
N GLU A 80 0.02 0.69 17.34
CA GLU A 80 -0.21 -0.75 17.19
C GLU A 80 0.96 -1.43 16.45
N PRO A 81 1.74 -2.33 17.10
CA PRO A 81 2.94 -2.89 16.50
C PRO A 81 2.71 -3.66 15.19
N PRO A 82 1.69 -4.55 15.05
CA PRO A 82 1.47 -5.26 13.79
C PRO A 82 1.05 -4.32 12.65
N LEU A 83 0.25 -3.29 12.95
CA LEU A 83 -0.15 -2.29 11.95
C LEU A 83 1.05 -1.44 11.53
N ARG A 84 1.88 -1.03 12.47
CA ARG A 84 3.13 -0.29 12.19
C ARG A 84 4.08 -1.12 11.31
N ALA A 85 4.22 -2.41 11.58
CA ALA A 85 5.05 -3.31 10.77
C ALA A 85 4.52 -3.43 9.33
N ALA A 86 3.20 -3.59 9.16
CA ALA A 86 2.57 -3.65 7.85
C ALA A 86 2.73 -2.34 7.07
N ALA A 87 2.50 -1.21 7.73
CA ALA A 87 2.69 0.11 7.13
C ALA A 87 4.16 0.39 6.77
N SER A 88 5.10 -0.03 7.60
CA SER A 88 6.54 0.08 7.30
C SER A 88 6.92 -0.71 6.06
N SER A 89 6.46 -1.95 5.94
CA SER A 89 6.69 -2.77 4.75
C SER A 89 6.12 -2.10 3.50
N LEU A 90 4.92 -1.54 3.59
CA LEU A 90 4.28 -0.84 2.49
C LEU A 90 5.06 0.41 2.07
N VAL A 91 5.58 1.18 3.01
CA VAL A 91 6.43 2.36 2.73
C VAL A 91 7.71 1.95 2.00
N GLU A 92 8.40 0.91 2.49
CA GLU A 92 9.64 0.44 1.85
C GLU A 92 9.36 -0.08 0.43
N ASP A 93 8.29 -0.84 0.24
CA ASP A 93 7.94 -1.39 -1.06
C ASP A 93 7.53 -0.33 -2.09
N LEU A 94 6.74 0.67 -1.69
CA LEU A 94 6.21 1.68 -2.62
C LEU A 94 7.15 2.87 -2.83
N ILE A 95 7.94 3.24 -1.84
CA ILE A 95 8.80 4.43 -1.92
C ILE A 95 10.19 4.08 -2.46
N ILE A 96 10.72 2.90 -2.14
CA ILE A 96 12.04 2.46 -2.60
C ILE A 96 11.97 1.85 -3.99
N ALA A 97 10.89 1.16 -4.32
CA ALA A 97 10.70 0.62 -5.66
C ALA A 97 10.62 1.74 -6.71
N PRO A 98 11.30 1.61 -7.86
CA PRO A 98 11.10 2.54 -8.96
C PRO A 98 9.62 2.54 -9.34
N ALA A 99 9.07 3.72 -9.61
CA ALA A 99 7.68 3.90 -10.00
C ALA A 99 7.41 3.21 -11.34
N SER A 100 7.13 1.91 -11.30
CA SER A 100 6.82 1.05 -12.45
C SER A 100 5.32 0.76 -12.47
N GLY A 101 4.48 1.79 -12.39
CA GLY A 101 3.04 1.64 -12.47
C GLY A 101 2.43 2.54 -13.51
N PRO A 102 1.25 2.16 -14.09
CA PRO A 102 0.54 3.05 -14.98
C PRO A 102 0.24 4.37 -14.26
N ALA A 103 0.52 5.47 -14.96
CA ALA A 103 0.24 6.82 -14.50
C ALA A 103 -1.27 6.97 -14.23
N THR A 104 -1.67 6.75 -13.00
CA THR A 104 -2.99 7.11 -12.50
C THR A 104 -2.97 8.57 -12.04
N SER A 105 -4.08 9.07 -11.53
CA SER A 105 -4.32 10.48 -11.11
C SER A 105 -3.19 11.16 -10.30
N ALA A 106 -2.26 10.38 -9.76
CA ALA A 106 -1.04 10.84 -9.09
C ALA A 106 -0.10 11.64 -10.03
N THR A 107 -0.16 11.39 -11.34
CA THR A 107 0.74 12.07 -12.31
C THR A 107 0.45 13.56 -12.42
N THR A 108 -0.81 13.98 -12.30
CA THR A 108 -1.19 15.40 -12.36
C THR A 108 -0.69 16.15 -11.11
N ALA A 109 -0.83 15.55 -9.93
CA ALA A 109 -0.32 16.15 -8.70
C ALA A 109 1.21 16.17 -8.65
N ALA A 110 1.88 15.18 -9.25
CA ALA A 110 3.34 15.13 -9.32
C ALA A 110 3.96 16.19 -10.25
N SER A 111 3.18 16.76 -11.16
CA SER A 111 3.62 17.83 -12.07
C SER A 111 3.22 19.24 -11.61
N ASP A 112 2.42 19.36 -10.57
CA ASP A 112 2.04 20.64 -9.98
C ASP A 112 3.03 21.02 -8.87
N CYS A 113 3.83 22.04 -9.16
CA CYS A 113 4.88 22.53 -8.25
C CYS A 113 4.40 23.61 -7.28
N SER A 114 3.08 23.75 -7.09
CA SER A 114 2.54 24.73 -6.17
C SER A 114 2.80 24.37 -4.70
N PRO A 115 3.02 25.34 -3.82
CA PRO A 115 3.22 25.07 -2.39
C PRO A 115 1.99 24.46 -1.74
N GLU A 116 0.81 24.71 -2.25
CA GLU A 116 -0.46 24.15 -1.78
C GLU A 116 -0.51 22.64 -1.99
N VAL A 117 -0.09 22.16 -3.17
CA VAL A 117 -0.01 20.72 -3.46
C VAL A 117 1.03 20.05 -2.56
N ARG A 118 2.19 20.67 -2.37
CA ARG A 118 3.22 20.17 -1.46
C ARG A 118 2.66 20.01 -0.04
N GLN A 119 2.03 21.04 0.51
CA GLN A 119 1.46 21.01 1.84
C GLN A 119 0.36 19.96 1.99
N ALA A 120 -0.50 19.80 0.97
CA ALA A 120 -1.55 18.78 0.96
C ALA A 120 -0.97 17.37 1.00
N LEU A 121 0.08 17.10 0.24
CA LEU A 121 0.77 15.80 0.25
C LEU A 121 1.46 15.52 1.59
N GLU A 122 2.15 16.51 2.15
CA GLU A 122 2.79 16.41 3.47
C GLU A 122 1.75 16.15 4.58
N ALA A 123 0.59 16.80 4.52
CA ALA A 123 -0.51 16.60 5.48
C ALA A 123 -1.09 15.17 5.37
N GLN A 124 -1.26 14.64 4.16
CA GLN A 124 -1.71 13.25 3.96
C GLN A 124 -0.70 12.24 4.51
N ILE A 125 0.59 12.50 4.35
CA ILE A 125 1.64 11.65 4.93
C ILE A 125 1.58 11.69 6.47
N ALA A 126 1.41 12.88 7.05
CA ALA A 126 1.29 13.03 8.50
C ALA A 126 0.06 12.31 9.07
N ALA A 127 -1.02 12.19 8.31
CA ALA A 127 -2.23 11.47 8.70
C ALA A 127 -2.01 9.96 8.90
N ILE A 128 -0.94 9.38 8.36
CA ILE A 128 -0.57 7.96 8.61
C ILE A 128 -0.47 7.66 10.10
N ALA A 129 0.15 8.55 10.88
CA ALA A 129 0.31 8.37 12.32
C ALA A 129 -1.02 8.34 13.08
N GLN A 130 -2.05 9.01 12.53
CA GLN A 130 -3.38 9.10 13.14
C GLN A 130 -4.28 7.91 12.77
N GLY A 131 -4.00 7.25 11.65
CA GLY A 131 -4.79 6.12 11.17
C GLY A 131 -4.78 4.89 12.07
N GLY A 132 -3.80 4.78 12.97
CA GLY A 132 -3.77 3.75 14.00
C GLY A 132 -4.57 4.07 15.26
N SER A 133 -5.00 5.31 15.42
CA SER A 133 -5.62 5.79 16.68
C SER A 133 -7.16 5.77 16.65
N GLU A 134 -7.78 5.61 15.49
CA GLU A 134 -9.24 5.72 15.37
C GLU A 134 -10.01 4.44 15.69
N THR A 135 -9.35 3.35 16.02
CA THR A 135 -10.02 2.06 16.32
C THR A 135 -10.57 2.01 17.76
N GLU A 136 -10.31 3.00 18.59
CA GLU A 136 -10.75 3.02 19.99
C GLU A 136 -12.02 3.86 20.28
N ALA A 137 -12.62 4.45 19.27
CA ALA A 137 -13.87 5.22 19.42
C ALA A 137 -15.07 4.41 18.89
N GLY A 138 -15.35 3.27 19.55
CA GLY A 138 -16.48 2.44 19.18
C GLY A 138 -17.23 1.95 20.38
#